data_81362c9abfaf2ada8e5f3cd091387bb2
#
_entry.id   81362c9abfaf2ada8e5f3cd091387bb2
#
_cell.length_a   1.000
_cell.length_b   1.000
_cell.length_c   1.000
_cell.angle_alpha   90.00
_cell.angle_beta   90.00
_cell.angle_gamma   90.00
#
_symmetry.space_group_name_H-M   'P 1'
#
loop_
_entity.id
_entity.type
_entity.pdbx_description
1 polymer ?
#
loop_
_entity_poly.entity_id
_entity_poly.type
_entity_poly.pdbx_seq_one_letter_code
_entity_poly.pdbx_strand_id
1 'polypeptide(L)'
;MAVCTASAAAVAATGALAAVPASAATPAPFTKTTLHFTVSVGPSSGPKYQCDVVGDLYKPAGASAAQPVPAVLTTNGFGGTKDDQATLAGSLAGRGYGVLSYSGLGFGGSGCNIELDDPDWDGQAASQLVTFLGGGSSAVDSTNVDWVSRDATASNGTSYPNDPRVGMIGGSYGGQVQFAAAGIDPRIDTIIPIITWNDLSYSLAPNNTSFQRGVTYQTPGVLKKEWTSFFFAEGMADTAASPPVLATDPPTTCPNFDTRACPAIAQMQALGYPQPDTLALARHASVESYASAIHIPTLLAQGQADTLFNLQESVATYSTLKRQGTPVQLIWQSWGHSKSTPAPGEYDQANLTSSYEGQAFLGWFDHYLKSSGPAPALNFSYFRDWVPYTGNAAPAYAAAASYPVGNVQRLYLGTGLSAKAPSTAQSQSFVAATAPTNYSETSAIDSELGAASAPTDAPGSYASWSSAPLATNVDVVGVPRMTVTVTDPVATAPGVALFAKLYDVDEAGTITLVHKLISPLRVDPSQLGHPISVKLPGVVHRFAKGHTLKLVVAGTDAAYSTNTVAQPVTVTSTPAAPGTLTLPVIAGRV
;
A
#
# COMPACT_ATOMS: atom_id res chain seq x y z
N MET A 1 -70.09 13.81 9.67
CA MET A 1 -69.27 12.60 9.39
C MET A 1 -67.83 12.99 9.58
N ALA A 2 -67.26 12.65 10.73
CA ALA A 2 -65.86 12.91 11.06
C ALA A 2 -65.08 11.63 10.83
N VAL A 3 -63.97 11.72 10.04
CA VAL A 3 -63.04 10.62 9.84
C VAL A 3 -61.83 10.88 10.72
N CYS A 4 -61.65 10.03 11.72
CA CYS A 4 -60.47 9.98 12.57
C CYS A 4 -59.35 9.25 11.83
N THR A 5 -58.22 9.94 11.63
CA THR A 5 -56.95 9.29 11.24
C THR A 5 -56.12 9.01 12.49
N ALA A 6 -55.88 7.75 12.78
CA ALA A 6 -55.02 7.32 13.85
C ALA A 6 -53.58 7.29 13.36
N SER A 7 -52.71 8.08 13.99
CA SER A 7 -51.26 8.03 13.79
C SER A 7 -50.65 6.95 14.70
N ALA A 8 -50.05 5.92 14.12
CA ALA A 8 -49.29 4.92 14.86
C ALA A 8 -47.87 5.46 15.10
N ALA A 9 -47.53 5.74 16.35
CA ALA A 9 -46.15 6.02 16.76
C ALA A 9 -45.41 4.69 17.00
N ALA A 10 -44.42 4.44 16.17
CA ALA A 10 -43.49 3.33 16.40
C ALA A 10 -42.43 3.76 17.42
N VAL A 11 -42.47 3.16 18.59
CA VAL A 11 -41.43 3.29 19.62
C VAL A 11 -40.30 2.32 19.26
N ALA A 12 -39.18 2.87 18.79
CA ALA A 12 -37.96 2.10 18.63
C ALA A 12 -37.28 1.94 19.99
N ALA A 13 -37.31 0.76 20.55
CA ALA A 13 -36.54 0.40 21.74
C ALA A 13 -35.09 0.18 21.35
N THR A 14 -34.23 1.17 21.61
CA THR A 14 -32.76 0.99 21.52
C THR A 14 -32.29 0.26 22.77
N GLY A 15 -32.15 -1.05 22.67
CA GLY A 15 -31.43 -1.85 23.65
C GLY A 15 -29.93 -1.57 23.58
N ALA A 16 -29.43 -0.74 24.49
CA ALA A 16 -28.01 -0.60 24.73
C ALA A 16 -27.49 -1.90 25.37
N LEU A 17 -26.86 -2.77 24.58
CA LEU A 17 -26.01 -3.84 25.11
C LEU A 17 -24.79 -3.17 25.75
N ALA A 18 -24.75 -3.15 27.08
CA ALA A 18 -23.57 -2.78 27.84
C ALA A 18 -22.45 -3.80 27.49
N ALA A 19 -21.45 -3.34 26.74
CA ALA A 19 -20.24 -4.11 26.55
C ALA A 19 -19.56 -4.26 27.91
N VAL A 20 -19.50 -5.46 28.43
CA VAL A 20 -18.65 -5.82 29.56
C VAL A 20 -17.21 -5.56 29.13
N PRO A 21 -16.41 -4.73 29.83
CA PRO A 21 -15.01 -4.57 29.47
C PRO A 21 -14.32 -5.92 29.62
N ALA A 22 -13.84 -6.49 28.53
CA ALA A 22 -12.96 -7.64 28.58
C ALA A 22 -11.72 -7.24 29.38
N SER A 23 -11.53 -7.84 30.52
CA SER A 23 -10.29 -7.70 31.31
C SER A 23 -9.15 -8.11 30.38
N ALA A 24 -8.22 -7.21 30.11
CA ALA A 24 -7.03 -7.51 29.34
C ALA A 24 -6.24 -8.59 30.11
N ALA A 25 -6.30 -9.81 29.63
CA ALA A 25 -5.50 -10.89 30.22
C ALA A 25 -4.02 -10.53 30.07
N THR A 26 -3.26 -10.65 31.17
CA THR A 26 -1.80 -10.53 31.12
C THR A 26 -1.24 -11.49 30.08
N PRO A 27 -0.41 -11.04 29.11
CA PRO A 27 0.16 -11.94 28.12
C PRO A 27 0.85 -13.14 28.76
N ALA A 28 0.59 -14.34 28.24
CA ALA A 28 1.22 -15.53 28.74
C ALA A 28 2.75 -15.49 28.46
N PRO A 29 3.61 -16.08 29.30
CA PRO A 29 5.04 -16.12 29.05
C PRO A 29 5.35 -16.91 27.76
N PHE A 30 6.44 -16.57 27.09
CA PHE A 30 6.97 -17.26 25.91
C PHE A 30 8.50 -17.38 26.02
N THR A 31 9.09 -18.24 25.22
CA THR A 31 10.55 -18.29 25.03
C THR A 31 10.90 -17.77 23.64
N LYS A 32 12.04 -17.06 23.53
CA LYS A 32 12.60 -16.60 22.25
C LYS A 32 13.92 -17.33 22.00
N THR A 33 14.09 -17.88 20.81
CA THR A 33 15.31 -18.56 20.37
C THR A 33 15.69 -18.05 19.00
N THR A 34 16.92 -17.57 18.82
CA THR A 34 17.44 -17.20 17.51
C THR A 34 17.92 -18.45 16.78
N LEU A 35 17.52 -18.60 15.54
CA LEU A 35 17.80 -19.75 14.69
C LEU A 35 18.36 -19.30 13.35
N HIS A 36 19.13 -20.19 12.72
CA HIS A 36 19.62 -20.05 11.35
C HIS A 36 19.03 -21.15 10.48
N PHE A 37 18.71 -20.80 9.26
CA PHE A 37 18.14 -21.71 8.26
C PHE A 37 18.95 -21.62 6.98
N THR A 38 19.22 -22.75 6.36
CA THR A 38 19.73 -22.78 4.98
C THR A 38 18.56 -23.03 4.04
N VAL A 39 18.22 -22.05 3.21
CA VAL A 39 17.13 -22.15 2.24
C VAL A 39 17.68 -22.23 0.81
N SER A 40 16.98 -22.93 -0.07
CA SER A 40 17.35 -23.11 -1.48
C SER A 40 16.39 -22.30 -2.35
N VAL A 41 16.89 -21.26 -3.01
CA VAL A 41 16.10 -20.28 -3.76
C VAL A 41 16.58 -20.13 -5.20
N GLY A 42 15.83 -19.39 -6.00
CA GLY A 42 16.14 -19.10 -7.40
C GLY A 42 15.11 -19.64 -8.38
N PRO A 43 15.15 -19.23 -9.65
CA PRO A 43 14.12 -19.55 -10.64
C PRO A 43 13.93 -21.06 -10.82
N SER A 44 12.70 -21.48 -11.12
CA SER A 44 12.34 -22.88 -11.29
C SER A 44 13.11 -23.59 -12.42
N SER A 45 13.49 -22.86 -13.47
CA SER A 45 14.24 -23.34 -14.64
C SER A 45 15.72 -22.93 -14.62
N GLY A 46 16.21 -22.35 -13.49
CA GLY A 46 17.57 -21.83 -13.36
C GLY A 46 18.39 -22.54 -12.28
N PRO A 47 19.60 -22.04 -12.00
CA PRO A 47 20.39 -22.51 -10.88
C PRO A 47 19.68 -22.23 -9.56
N LYS A 48 19.93 -23.09 -8.56
CA LYS A 48 19.50 -22.90 -7.19
C LYS A 48 20.68 -22.44 -6.33
N TYR A 49 20.38 -21.52 -5.44
CA TYR A 49 21.34 -20.92 -4.53
C TYR A 49 20.96 -21.23 -3.09
N GLN A 50 21.97 -21.38 -2.24
CA GLN A 50 21.75 -21.61 -0.81
C GLN A 50 21.96 -20.30 -0.06
N CYS A 51 20.93 -19.85 0.65
CA CYS A 51 21.00 -18.63 1.44
C CYS A 51 20.88 -18.98 2.93
N ASP A 52 21.66 -18.31 3.78
CA ASP A 52 21.43 -18.33 5.21
C ASP A 52 20.30 -17.33 5.55
N VAL A 53 19.34 -17.76 6.37
CA VAL A 53 18.26 -16.90 6.87
C VAL A 53 18.30 -16.94 8.38
N VAL A 54 18.34 -15.78 9.03
CA VAL A 54 18.30 -15.66 10.49
C VAL A 54 16.88 -15.31 10.94
N GLY A 55 16.38 -16.00 11.99
CA GLY A 55 15.05 -15.77 12.55
C GLY A 55 14.99 -15.97 14.05
N ASP A 56 14.03 -15.32 14.69
CA ASP A 56 13.68 -15.52 16.10
C ASP A 56 12.39 -16.31 16.22
N LEU A 57 12.45 -17.47 16.84
CA LEU A 57 11.31 -18.31 17.12
C LEU A 57 10.75 -18.00 18.51
N TYR A 58 9.52 -17.55 18.57
CA TYR A 58 8.78 -17.28 19.80
C TYR A 58 7.83 -18.45 20.07
N LYS A 59 8.10 -19.22 21.13
CA LYS A 59 7.27 -20.36 21.54
C LYS A 59 6.44 -19.99 22.75
N PRO A 60 5.09 -20.03 22.67
CA PRO A 60 4.22 -19.81 23.82
C PRO A 60 4.47 -20.82 24.94
N ALA A 61 4.37 -20.40 26.18
CA ALA A 61 4.40 -21.33 27.31
C ALA A 61 3.26 -22.34 27.20
N GLY A 62 3.58 -23.63 27.44
CA GLY A 62 2.62 -24.73 27.34
C GLY A 62 2.44 -25.28 25.93
N ALA A 63 2.94 -24.65 24.88
CA ALA A 63 2.91 -25.19 23.52
C ALA A 63 3.77 -26.48 23.47
N SER A 64 3.16 -27.58 23.02
CA SER A 64 3.78 -28.91 22.95
C SER A 64 3.07 -29.75 21.88
N ALA A 65 3.64 -30.92 21.53
CA ALA A 65 2.98 -31.86 20.63
C ALA A 65 1.59 -32.31 21.11
N ALA A 66 1.34 -32.32 22.44
CA ALA A 66 0.04 -32.62 23.02
C ALA A 66 -0.92 -31.38 23.07
N GLN A 67 -0.39 -30.20 23.00
CA GLN A 67 -1.13 -28.91 23.00
C GLN A 67 -0.56 -27.99 21.91
N PRO A 68 -0.78 -28.34 20.63
CA PRO A 68 -0.24 -27.56 19.53
C PRO A 68 -0.97 -26.24 19.39
N VAL A 69 -0.25 -25.23 18.88
CA VAL A 69 -0.77 -23.86 18.63
C VAL A 69 -0.57 -23.48 17.16
N PRO A 70 -1.40 -22.61 16.59
CA PRO A 70 -1.15 -22.10 15.25
C PRO A 70 0.08 -21.20 15.21
N ALA A 71 0.63 -21.01 14.02
CA ALA A 71 1.83 -20.20 13.80
C ALA A 71 1.53 -18.90 13.04
N VAL A 72 2.42 -17.93 13.22
CA VAL A 72 2.49 -16.71 12.42
C VAL A 72 3.93 -16.53 11.93
N LEU A 73 4.09 -16.29 10.63
CA LEU A 73 5.36 -15.92 10.01
C LEU A 73 5.36 -14.42 9.75
N THR A 74 6.45 -13.73 10.09
CA THR A 74 6.59 -12.28 9.89
C THR A 74 8.03 -11.93 9.53
N THR A 75 8.22 -10.82 8.81
CA THR A 75 9.54 -10.32 8.44
C THR A 75 9.56 -8.79 8.42
N ASN A 76 10.75 -8.23 8.27
CA ASN A 76 11.02 -6.78 8.27
C ASN A 76 10.44 -6.05 7.04
N GLY A 77 10.28 -4.75 7.16
CA GLY A 77 10.23 -3.83 6.03
C GLY A 77 11.62 -3.67 5.41
N PHE A 78 11.71 -2.95 4.27
CA PHE A 78 12.98 -2.71 3.59
C PHE A 78 13.99 -2.01 4.56
N GLY A 79 15.23 -2.45 4.55
CA GLY A 79 16.30 -1.92 5.43
C GLY A 79 16.23 -2.41 6.89
N GLY A 80 15.19 -3.16 7.26
CA GLY A 80 14.99 -3.64 8.63
C GLY A 80 15.57 -5.02 8.91
N THR A 81 15.20 -5.56 10.07
CA THR A 81 15.63 -6.88 10.55
C THR A 81 14.50 -7.62 11.24
N LYS A 82 14.70 -8.91 11.56
CA LYS A 82 13.78 -9.69 12.40
C LYS A 82 13.40 -9.01 13.73
N ASP A 83 14.27 -8.15 14.24
CA ASP A 83 14.07 -7.50 15.54
C ASP A 83 13.01 -6.39 15.47
N ASP A 84 12.72 -5.83 14.32
CA ASP A 84 11.66 -4.83 14.11
C ASP A 84 10.27 -5.40 14.40
N GLN A 85 10.12 -6.72 14.26
CA GLN A 85 8.88 -7.42 14.55
C GLN A 85 8.80 -7.95 16.00
N ALA A 86 9.82 -7.72 16.83
CA ALA A 86 9.91 -8.33 18.16
C ALA A 86 8.72 -7.99 19.05
N THR A 87 8.24 -6.74 19.02
CA THR A 87 7.08 -6.30 19.80
C THR A 87 5.80 -7.01 19.36
N LEU A 88 5.53 -7.06 18.07
CA LEU A 88 4.38 -7.75 17.50
C LEU A 88 4.46 -9.27 17.77
N ALA A 89 5.63 -9.87 17.54
CA ALA A 89 5.87 -11.30 17.77
C ALA A 89 5.64 -11.70 19.24
N GLY A 90 6.16 -10.91 20.17
CA GLY A 90 5.92 -11.11 21.61
C GLY A 90 4.44 -10.98 21.98
N SER A 91 3.74 -10.00 21.42
CA SER A 91 2.30 -9.81 21.63
C SER A 91 1.46 -10.98 21.14
N LEU A 92 1.77 -11.52 19.97
CA LEU A 92 1.10 -12.69 19.42
C LEU A 92 1.47 -13.97 20.18
N ALA A 93 2.76 -14.16 20.55
CA ALA A 93 3.20 -15.30 21.33
C ALA A 93 2.54 -15.33 22.71
N GLY A 94 2.42 -14.16 23.38
CA GLY A 94 1.67 -14.02 24.63
C GLY A 94 0.17 -14.34 24.52
N ARG A 95 -0.35 -14.49 23.30
CA ARG A 95 -1.75 -14.89 23.01
C ARG A 95 -1.86 -16.31 22.45
N GLY A 96 -0.76 -17.07 22.51
CA GLY A 96 -0.77 -18.49 22.13
C GLY A 96 -0.62 -18.74 20.62
N TYR A 97 0.07 -17.86 19.91
CA TYR A 97 0.59 -18.13 18.57
C TYR A 97 2.09 -18.46 18.64
N GLY A 98 2.52 -19.52 17.97
CA GLY A 98 3.94 -19.64 17.65
C GLY A 98 4.31 -18.57 16.64
N VAL A 99 5.41 -17.85 16.84
CA VAL A 99 5.79 -16.81 15.87
C VAL A 99 7.22 -17.03 15.42
N LEU A 100 7.44 -17.02 14.10
CA LEU A 100 8.77 -16.95 13.51
C LEU A 100 8.93 -15.58 12.85
N SER A 101 9.77 -14.72 13.45
CA SER A 101 10.20 -13.47 12.86
C SER A 101 11.55 -13.68 12.21
N TYR A 102 11.68 -13.43 10.90
CA TYR A 102 12.94 -13.62 10.19
C TYR A 102 13.38 -12.34 9.46
N SER A 103 14.68 -12.19 9.24
CA SER A 103 15.22 -11.18 8.34
C SER A 103 15.09 -11.66 6.90
N GLY A 104 14.52 -10.84 6.01
CA GLY A 104 14.43 -11.13 4.59
C GLY A 104 15.80 -11.30 3.92
N LEU A 105 15.85 -11.85 2.72
CA LEU A 105 17.09 -12.04 1.96
C LEU A 105 17.78 -10.68 1.72
N GLY A 106 19.09 -10.61 1.98
CA GLY A 106 19.89 -9.39 1.87
C GLY A 106 19.73 -8.40 3.03
N PHE A 107 19.01 -8.75 4.11
CA PHE A 107 18.78 -7.88 5.27
C PHE A 107 19.19 -8.53 6.59
N GLY A 108 19.62 -7.70 7.53
CA GLY A 108 19.65 -8.01 8.96
C GLY A 108 20.32 -9.33 9.37
N GLY A 109 21.42 -9.69 8.73
CA GLY A 109 22.16 -10.92 9.00
C GLY A 109 21.74 -12.13 8.16
N SER A 110 20.72 -12.03 7.33
CA SER A 110 20.40 -13.02 6.31
C SER A 110 21.29 -12.84 5.07
N GLY A 111 21.64 -13.95 4.42
CA GLY A 111 22.45 -13.98 3.22
C GLY A 111 21.69 -13.70 1.92
N CYS A 112 22.36 -13.92 0.82
CA CYS A 112 21.92 -13.58 -0.54
C CYS A 112 21.73 -12.08 -0.76
N ASN A 113 21.00 -11.68 -1.80
CA ASN A 113 20.78 -10.31 -2.18
C ASN A 113 19.34 -9.89 -1.95
N ILE A 114 19.06 -8.60 -2.02
CA ILE A 114 17.71 -8.05 -2.08
C ILE A 114 17.13 -8.37 -3.46
N GLU A 115 16.09 -9.20 -3.50
CA GLU A 115 15.45 -9.70 -4.71
C GLU A 115 14.03 -9.11 -4.91
N LEU A 116 13.73 -8.02 -4.21
CA LEU A 116 12.49 -7.24 -4.32
C LEU A 116 11.19 -8.04 -4.04
N ASP A 117 11.23 -8.99 -3.11
CA ASP A 117 10.13 -9.91 -2.80
C ASP A 117 9.69 -10.78 -4.01
N ASP A 118 10.67 -11.17 -4.83
CA ASP A 118 10.46 -12.07 -5.96
C ASP A 118 9.93 -13.43 -5.47
N PRO A 119 8.86 -14.00 -6.08
CA PRO A 119 8.35 -15.32 -5.72
C PRO A 119 9.36 -16.45 -5.83
N ASP A 120 10.29 -16.35 -6.77
CA ASP A 120 11.35 -17.36 -6.99
C ASP A 120 12.47 -17.30 -5.93
N TRP A 121 12.55 -16.21 -5.17
CA TRP A 121 13.57 -15.98 -4.14
C TRP A 121 12.94 -15.84 -2.76
N ASP A 122 12.42 -14.69 -2.41
CA ASP A 122 11.83 -14.40 -1.10
C ASP A 122 10.60 -15.28 -0.83
N GLY A 123 9.77 -15.50 -1.86
CA GLY A 123 8.64 -16.42 -1.78
C GLY A 123 9.07 -17.85 -1.46
N GLN A 124 10.11 -18.37 -2.13
CA GLN A 124 10.65 -19.70 -1.86
C GLN A 124 11.34 -19.80 -0.50
N ALA A 125 12.03 -18.75 -0.03
CA ALA A 125 12.61 -18.71 1.30
C ALA A 125 11.50 -18.82 2.37
N ALA A 126 10.46 -18.00 2.26
CA ALA A 126 9.30 -18.05 3.17
C ALA A 126 8.60 -19.41 3.15
N SER A 127 8.40 -20.04 1.99
CA SER A 127 7.80 -21.38 1.86
C SER A 127 8.61 -22.46 2.58
N GLN A 128 9.94 -22.36 2.61
CA GLN A 128 10.79 -23.31 3.36
C GLN A 128 10.72 -23.05 4.87
N LEU A 129 10.52 -21.80 5.31
CA LEU A 129 10.22 -21.50 6.72
C LEU A 129 8.83 -22.01 7.13
N VAL A 130 7.83 -22.00 6.23
CA VAL A 130 6.54 -22.70 6.43
C VAL A 130 6.76 -24.20 6.62
N THR A 131 7.65 -24.83 5.83
CA THR A 131 8.03 -26.24 5.99
C THR A 131 8.65 -26.51 7.36
N PHE A 132 9.51 -25.63 7.86
CA PHE A 132 10.08 -25.72 9.21
C PHE A 132 8.99 -25.64 10.28
N LEU A 133 8.06 -24.69 10.18
CA LEU A 133 6.94 -24.55 11.12
C LEU A 133 6.05 -25.81 11.13
N GLY A 134 5.91 -26.49 9.99
CA GLY A 134 5.25 -27.79 9.88
C GLY A 134 6.07 -28.98 10.40
N GLY A 135 7.30 -28.77 10.87
CA GLY A 135 8.19 -29.82 11.36
C GLY A 135 8.78 -30.71 10.24
N GLY A 136 8.78 -30.23 9.01
CA GLY A 136 9.30 -30.94 7.83
C GLY A 136 10.78 -30.70 7.55
N SER A 137 11.38 -29.70 8.20
CA SER A 137 12.81 -29.41 8.17
C SER A 137 13.27 -28.93 9.54
N SER A 138 14.57 -28.85 9.74
CA SER A 138 15.18 -28.36 10.98
C SER A 138 15.99 -27.08 10.69
N ALA A 139 16.18 -26.25 11.70
CA ALA A 139 17.18 -25.20 11.68
C ALA A 139 18.62 -25.80 11.62
N VAL A 140 19.61 -24.95 11.35
CA VAL A 140 21.03 -25.38 11.23
C VAL A 140 21.53 -26.07 12.51
N ASP A 141 21.08 -25.65 13.68
CA ASP A 141 21.40 -26.24 14.99
C ASP A 141 20.61 -27.52 15.29
N SER A 142 19.88 -28.07 14.34
CA SER A 142 18.97 -29.21 14.46
C SER A 142 17.72 -28.95 15.29
N THR A 143 17.38 -27.72 15.61
CA THR A 143 16.08 -27.38 16.22
C THR A 143 14.95 -27.77 15.28
N ASN A 144 13.93 -28.43 15.82
CA ASN A 144 12.75 -28.89 15.11
C ASN A 144 11.48 -28.44 15.84
N VAL A 145 10.38 -28.30 15.10
CA VAL A 145 9.07 -27.86 15.61
C VAL A 145 8.07 -29.02 15.54
N ASP A 146 7.59 -29.45 16.70
CA ASP A 146 6.56 -30.50 16.83
C ASP A 146 5.26 -30.02 17.51
N TRP A 147 5.24 -28.72 17.88
CA TRP A 147 4.20 -28.08 18.68
C TRP A 147 3.34 -27.08 17.90
N VAL A 148 3.51 -26.96 16.60
CA VAL A 148 2.63 -26.17 15.73
C VAL A 148 1.47 -27.05 15.24
N SER A 149 0.25 -26.50 15.26
CA SER A 149 -0.94 -27.16 14.72
C SER A 149 -0.77 -27.42 13.23
N ARG A 150 -1.29 -28.55 12.74
CA ARG A 150 -1.21 -28.94 11.34
C ARG A 150 -2.59 -29.11 10.74
N ASP A 151 -2.72 -28.77 9.46
CA ASP A 151 -3.93 -28.98 8.71
C ASP A 151 -3.89 -30.29 7.90
N ALA A 152 -5.05 -30.87 7.66
CA ALA A 152 -5.17 -32.09 6.89
C ALA A 152 -5.04 -31.86 5.38
N THR A 153 -5.42 -30.66 4.95
CA THR A 153 -5.38 -30.20 3.56
C THR A 153 -5.09 -28.70 3.50
N ALA A 154 -4.26 -28.30 2.56
CA ALA A 154 -3.97 -26.92 2.26
C ALA A 154 -5.15 -26.19 1.58
N SER A 155 -5.02 -24.90 1.35
CA SER A 155 -6.05 -24.04 0.77
C SER A 155 -6.55 -24.49 -0.63
N ASN A 156 -5.72 -25.21 -1.37
CA ASN A 156 -6.07 -25.79 -2.68
C ASN A 156 -6.77 -27.17 -2.57
N GLY A 157 -7.08 -27.65 -1.36
CA GLY A 157 -7.69 -28.94 -1.11
C GLY A 157 -6.74 -30.15 -1.22
N THR A 158 -5.45 -29.91 -1.46
CA THR A 158 -4.44 -30.98 -1.55
C THR A 158 -3.85 -31.23 -0.16
N SER A 159 -3.59 -32.50 0.17
CA SER A 159 -2.87 -32.87 1.39
C SER A 159 -1.36 -32.77 1.16
N TYR A 160 -0.69 -31.99 2.00
CA TYR A 160 0.75 -31.86 2.00
C TYR A 160 1.34 -32.46 3.28
N PRO A 161 2.50 -33.13 3.21
CA PRO A 161 3.23 -33.45 4.42
C PRO A 161 3.70 -32.15 5.10
N ASN A 162 3.59 -32.10 6.43
CA ASN A 162 4.06 -30.93 7.20
C ASN A 162 3.37 -29.61 6.83
N ASP A 163 2.04 -29.65 6.77
CA ASP A 163 1.18 -28.51 6.54
C ASP A 163 0.87 -27.81 7.87
N PRO A 164 1.58 -26.72 8.25
CA PRO A 164 1.31 -26.02 9.50
C PRO A 164 0.06 -25.16 9.35
N ARG A 165 -0.73 -24.99 10.40
CA ARG A 165 -1.72 -23.93 10.46
C ARG A 165 -1.02 -22.60 10.66
N VAL A 166 -0.87 -21.82 9.57
CA VAL A 166 0.00 -20.64 9.54
C VAL A 166 -0.62 -19.46 8.81
N GLY A 167 -0.49 -18.28 9.42
CA GLY A 167 -0.77 -16.99 8.76
C GLY A 167 0.47 -16.14 8.68
N MET A 168 0.38 -15.05 7.90
CA MET A 168 1.46 -14.06 7.81
C MET A 168 0.94 -12.65 8.09
N ILE A 169 1.80 -11.79 8.67
CA ILE A 169 1.54 -10.36 8.91
C ILE A 169 2.85 -9.59 8.79
N GLY A 170 2.79 -8.40 8.23
CA GLY A 170 3.93 -7.48 8.13
C GLY A 170 3.62 -6.30 7.24
N GLY A 171 4.44 -5.27 7.32
CA GLY A 171 4.28 -4.03 6.56
C GLY A 171 5.32 -3.86 5.46
N SER A 172 4.98 -3.08 4.42
CA SER A 172 5.89 -2.70 3.34
C SER A 172 6.47 -3.94 2.62
N TYR A 173 7.79 -4.09 2.62
CA TYR A 173 8.49 -5.27 2.12
C TYR A 173 7.98 -6.55 2.81
N GLY A 174 7.86 -6.55 4.16
CA GLY A 174 7.25 -7.65 4.91
C GLY A 174 5.75 -7.86 4.64
N GLY A 175 5.08 -6.91 3.98
CA GLY A 175 3.73 -7.06 3.45
C GLY A 175 3.71 -7.78 2.10
N GLN A 176 4.67 -7.48 1.23
CA GLN A 176 4.73 -8.02 -0.11
C GLN A 176 5.16 -9.49 -0.14
N VAL A 177 6.13 -9.87 0.66
CA VAL A 177 6.58 -11.27 0.73
C VAL A 177 5.44 -12.24 1.07
N GLN A 178 4.42 -11.79 1.81
CA GLN A 178 3.24 -12.62 2.11
C GLN A 178 2.51 -13.02 0.83
N PHE A 179 2.37 -12.09 -0.11
CA PHE A 179 1.77 -12.37 -1.41
C PHE A 179 2.67 -13.27 -2.26
N ALA A 180 3.99 -13.01 -2.28
CA ALA A 180 4.95 -13.83 -3.00
C ALA A 180 4.93 -15.28 -2.51
N ALA A 181 4.91 -15.49 -1.19
CA ALA A 181 4.81 -16.80 -0.57
C ALA A 181 3.45 -17.47 -0.83
N ALA A 182 2.34 -16.76 -0.60
CA ALA A 182 0.99 -17.30 -0.82
C ALA A 182 0.68 -17.62 -2.29
N GLY A 183 1.36 -16.92 -3.22
CA GLY A 183 1.26 -17.18 -4.66
C GLY A 183 1.85 -18.51 -5.10
N ILE A 184 2.76 -19.10 -4.31
CA ILE A 184 3.46 -20.34 -4.63
C ILE A 184 3.24 -21.47 -3.62
N ASP A 185 2.81 -21.15 -2.40
CA ASP A 185 2.64 -22.13 -1.31
C ASP A 185 1.20 -22.15 -0.79
N PRO A 186 0.40 -23.14 -1.18
CA PRO A 186 -1.00 -23.26 -0.75
C PRO A 186 -1.18 -23.65 0.73
N ARG A 187 -0.11 -23.95 1.47
CA ARG A 187 -0.15 -24.27 2.92
C ARG A 187 -0.30 -23.04 3.80
N ILE A 188 -0.19 -21.84 3.24
CA ILE A 188 -0.47 -20.61 3.98
C ILE A 188 -1.99 -20.42 4.04
N ASP A 189 -2.54 -20.23 5.26
CA ASP A 189 -3.98 -20.19 5.48
C ASP A 189 -4.56 -18.77 5.32
N THR A 190 -3.80 -17.75 5.71
CA THR A 190 -4.27 -16.36 5.68
C THR A 190 -3.12 -15.36 5.74
N ILE A 191 -3.35 -14.15 5.20
CA ILE A 191 -2.35 -13.08 5.19
C ILE A 191 -2.94 -11.73 5.62
N ILE A 192 -2.10 -10.89 6.24
CA ILE A 192 -2.40 -9.51 6.63
C ILE A 192 -1.29 -8.59 6.08
N PRO A 193 -1.28 -8.31 4.78
CA PRO A 193 -0.33 -7.38 4.19
C PRO A 193 -0.72 -5.93 4.48
N ILE A 194 0.23 -5.16 5.02
CA ILE A 194 0.05 -3.77 5.45
C ILE A 194 0.94 -2.87 4.60
N ILE A 195 0.42 -1.74 4.10
CA ILE A 195 1.15 -0.71 3.34
C ILE A 195 2.11 -1.28 2.28
N THR A 196 1.61 -2.09 1.37
CA THR A 196 2.42 -2.73 0.33
C THR A 196 1.89 -2.45 -1.08
N TRP A 197 2.55 -3.00 -2.11
CA TRP A 197 2.27 -2.70 -3.51
C TRP A 197 1.47 -3.79 -4.22
N ASN A 198 0.76 -3.38 -5.27
CA ASN A 198 0.16 -4.27 -6.25
C ASN A 198 1.07 -4.44 -7.48
N ASP A 199 1.68 -3.32 -7.94
CA ASP A 199 2.60 -3.28 -9.07
C ASP A 199 3.79 -2.36 -8.75
N LEU A 200 4.97 -2.95 -8.48
CA LEU A 200 6.18 -2.21 -8.11
C LEU A 200 6.61 -1.21 -9.21
N SER A 201 6.32 -1.51 -10.48
CA SER A 201 6.59 -0.56 -11.56
C SER A 201 5.75 0.71 -11.43
N TYR A 202 4.48 0.60 -10.99
CA TYR A 202 3.64 1.74 -10.68
C TYR A 202 4.09 2.45 -9.40
N SER A 203 4.46 1.69 -8.38
CA SER A 203 4.90 2.26 -7.11
C SER A 203 6.11 3.18 -7.25
N LEU A 204 7.11 2.77 -8.05
CA LEU A 204 8.36 3.51 -8.21
C LEU A 204 8.37 4.49 -9.39
N ALA A 205 7.57 4.22 -10.41
CA ALA A 205 7.46 5.09 -11.59
C ALA A 205 6.01 5.12 -12.11
N PRO A 206 5.08 5.76 -11.38
CA PRO A 206 3.66 5.75 -11.72
C PRO A 206 3.33 6.48 -13.02
N ASN A 207 2.33 5.95 -13.73
CA ASN A 207 1.57 6.67 -14.74
C ASN A 207 0.09 6.52 -14.47
N ASN A 208 -0.60 7.61 -14.22
CA ASN A 208 -2.02 7.61 -13.89
C ASN A 208 -2.95 7.75 -15.13
N THR A 209 -2.38 7.51 -16.31
CA THR A 209 -3.09 7.32 -17.58
C THR A 209 -2.89 5.91 -18.11
N SER A 210 -3.59 5.53 -19.17
CA SER A 210 -3.30 4.31 -19.95
C SER A 210 -3.26 3.00 -19.17
N PHE A 211 -4.07 2.87 -18.11
CA PHE A 211 -4.13 1.64 -17.33
C PHE A 211 -4.61 0.46 -18.17
N GLN A 212 -3.91 -0.66 -18.06
CA GLN A 212 -4.30 -1.95 -18.61
C GLN A 212 -5.18 -2.72 -17.63
N ARG A 213 -4.66 -2.92 -16.41
CA ARG A 213 -5.29 -3.68 -15.35
C ARG A 213 -4.83 -3.12 -13.99
N GLY A 214 -5.77 -2.96 -13.04
CA GLY A 214 -5.44 -2.42 -11.72
C GLY A 214 -4.74 -1.07 -11.79
N VAL A 215 -3.45 -1.06 -11.44
CA VAL A 215 -2.55 0.10 -11.54
C VAL A 215 -1.47 -0.10 -12.62
N THR A 216 -1.40 -1.27 -13.26
CA THR A 216 -0.46 -1.53 -14.36
C THR A 216 -0.79 -0.67 -15.58
N TYR A 217 0.20 -0.04 -16.18
CA TYR A 217 0.09 0.92 -17.28
C TYR A 217 0.86 0.48 -18.53
N GLN A 218 0.50 1.07 -19.69
CA GLN A 218 1.21 0.82 -20.99
C GLN A 218 2.34 1.81 -21.23
N THR A 219 2.03 3.11 -21.16
CA THR A 219 3.01 4.17 -21.37
C THR A 219 3.90 4.29 -20.14
N PRO A 220 5.23 4.26 -20.27
CA PRO A 220 6.15 4.36 -19.13
C PRO A 220 5.83 5.55 -18.22
N GLY A 221 5.89 5.32 -16.92
CA GLY A 221 5.54 6.33 -15.92
C GLY A 221 6.67 7.35 -15.68
N VAL A 222 6.56 8.08 -14.58
CA VAL A 222 7.52 9.11 -14.15
C VAL A 222 8.19 8.65 -12.87
N LEU A 223 9.52 8.55 -12.88
CA LEU A 223 10.30 8.04 -11.75
C LEU A 223 10.08 8.87 -10.48
N LYS A 224 9.72 8.22 -9.37
CA LYS A 224 9.81 8.77 -8.00
C LYS A 224 11.27 8.79 -7.57
N LYS A 225 12.02 9.79 -8.03
CA LYS A 225 13.49 9.79 -7.89
C LYS A 225 13.96 9.78 -6.43
N GLU A 226 13.23 10.44 -5.53
CA GLU A 226 13.62 10.52 -4.12
C GLU A 226 13.45 9.18 -3.43
N TRP A 227 12.27 8.54 -3.54
CA TRP A 227 12.03 7.21 -2.99
C TRP A 227 12.98 6.17 -3.55
N THR A 228 13.15 6.15 -4.88
CA THR A 228 14.01 5.17 -5.53
C THR A 228 15.47 5.34 -5.14
N SER A 229 15.96 6.59 -5.04
CA SER A 229 17.33 6.88 -4.62
C SER A 229 17.56 6.53 -3.14
N PHE A 230 16.56 6.79 -2.27
CA PHE A 230 16.63 6.45 -0.86
C PHE A 230 16.77 4.94 -0.66
N PHE A 231 15.85 4.13 -1.20
CA PHE A 231 15.92 2.67 -1.04
C PHE A 231 17.17 2.06 -1.67
N PHE A 232 17.60 2.58 -2.79
CA PHE A 232 18.82 2.08 -3.40
C PHE A 232 20.05 2.37 -2.54
N ALA A 233 20.15 3.57 -1.97
CA ALA A 233 21.24 3.92 -1.07
C ALA A 233 21.20 3.11 0.24
N GLU A 234 20.00 2.91 0.82
CA GLU A 234 19.79 2.13 2.03
C GLU A 234 20.17 0.66 1.82
N GLY A 235 19.63 0.01 0.78
CA GLY A 235 19.95 -1.39 0.50
C GLY A 235 21.42 -1.63 0.17
N MET A 236 22.10 -0.66 -0.48
CA MET A 236 23.57 -0.74 -0.67
C MET A 236 24.33 -0.60 0.65
N ALA A 237 23.82 0.17 1.62
CA ALA A 237 24.46 0.34 2.92
C ALA A 237 24.33 -0.91 3.80
N ASP A 238 23.29 -1.72 3.63
CA ASP A 238 23.06 -2.96 4.38
C ASP A 238 24.09 -4.07 4.09
N THR A 239 24.94 -3.93 3.07
CA THR A 239 26.05 -4.87 2.81
C THR A 239 26.96 -5.09 4.01
N ALA A 240 27.07 -4.11 4.92
CA ALA A 240 27.88 -4.21 6.14
C ALA A 240 27.21 -5.07 7.22
N ALA A 241 25.88 -5.25 7.17
CA ALA A 241 25.09 -6.01 8.13
C ALA A 241 24.79 -7.44 7.66
N SER A 242 24.99 -7.72 6.37
CA SER A 242 24.80 -9.06 5.80
C SER A 242 26.04 -9.94 6.06
N PRO A 243 25.86 -11.23 6.42
CA PRO A 243 27.00 -12.12 6.60
C PRO A 243 27.77 -12.26 5.29
N PRO A 244 29.05 -12.67 5.35
CA PRO A 244 29.82 -12.91 4.14
C PRO A 244 29.05 -13.89 3.25
N VAL A 245 28.98 -13.49 1.98
CA VAL A 245 28.38 -14.27 0.89
C VAL A 245 28.86 -15.71 0.96
N LEU A 246 27.94 -16.66 1.10
CA LEU A 246 28.30 -18.07 0.96
C LEU A 246 28.89 -18.29 -0.44
N ALA A 247 29.82 -19.22 -0.59
CA ALA A 247 30.42 -19.51 -1.91
C ALA A 247 29.39 -19.92 -2.98
N THR A 248 28.15 -20.16 -2.57
CA THR A 248 26.98 -20.55 -3.36
C THR A 248 25.99 -19.40 -3.60
N ASP A 249 26.24 -18.21 -3.04
CA ASP A 249 25.37 -17.05 -3.28
C ASP A 249 25.44 -16.61 -4.75
N PRO A 250 24.36 -16.02 -5.30
CA PRO A 250 24.39 -15.52 -6.67
C PRO A 250 25.47 -14.42 -6.79
N PRO A 251 26.34 -14.48 -7.80
CA PRO A 251 27.29 -13.41 -8.04
C PRO A 251 26.54 -12.13 -8.37
N THR A 252 26.89 -11.02 -7.71
CA THR A 252 26.29 -9.73 -8.00
C THR A 252 27.35 -8.72 -8.43
N THR A 253 27.01 -7.91 -9.43
CA THR A 253 27.73 -6.69 -9.80
C THR A 253 27.08 -5.44 -9.21
N CYS A 254 25.97 -5.63 -8.47
CA CYS A 254 25.21 -4.59 -7.79
C CYS A 254 25.22 -4.89 -6.28
N PRO A 255 25.97 -4.13 -5.47
CA PRO A 255 26.12 -4.46 -4.05
C PRO A 255 24.77 -4.66 -3.35
N ASN A 256 24.61 -5.81 -2.72
CA ASN A 256 23.42 -6.25 -1.98
C ASN A 256 22.10 -6.32 -2.76
N PHE A 257 22.12 -6.22 -4.09
CA PHE A 257 20.91 -6.31 -4.92
C PHE A 257 21.06 -7.35 -6.03
N ASP A 258 19.92 -7.81 -6.55
CA ASP A 258 19.86 -8.46 -7.86
C ASP A 258 20.75 -7.72 -8.88
N THR A 259 21.48 -8.47 -9.68
CA THR A 259 22.44 -7.91 -10.68
C THR A 259 21.79 -6.93 -11.65
N ARG A 260 20.48 -7.05 -11.88
CA ARG A 260 19.68 -6.19 -12.77
C ARG A 260 19.32 -4.85 -12.14
N ALA A 261 19.40 -4.71 -10.81
CA ALA A 261 18.94 -3.50 -10.11
C ALA A 261 19.82 -2.27 -10.43
N CYS A 262 21.15 -2.38 -10.40
CA CYS A 262 22.04 -1.24 -10.70
C CYS A 262 21.85 -0.68 -12.11
N PRO A 263 21.85 -1.47 -13.19
CA PRO A 263 21.57 -0.94 -14.53
C PRO A 263 20.15 -0.38 -14.66
N ALA A 264 19.14 -0.98 -14.01
CA ALA A 264 17.77 -0.48 -14.01
C ALA A 264 17.66 0.91 -13.35
N ILE A 265 18.26 1.08 -12.17
CA ILE A 265 18.28 2.37 -11.45
C ILE A 265 19.03 3.43 -12.24
N ALA A 266 20.25 3.12 -12.75
CA ALA A 266 21.03 4.06 -13.54
C ALA A 266 20.27 4.54 -14.79
N GLN A 267 19.59 3.63 -15.48
CA GLN A 267 18.79 3.92 -16.65
C GLN A 267 17.55 4.78 -16.30
N MET A 268 16.83 4.43 -15.22
CA MET A 268 15.68 5.23 -14.76
C MET A 268 16.10 6.64 -14.33
N GLN A 269 17.23 6.79 -13.65
CA GLN A 269 17.74 8.10 -13.26
C GLN A 269 18.14 8.95 -14.47
N ALA A 270 18.76 8.34 -15.48
CA ALA A 270 19.17 9.03 -16.68
C ALA A 270 17.99 9.46 -17.57
N LEU A 271 16.95 8.62 -17.67
CA LEU A 271 15.82 8.83 -18.58
C LEU A 271 14.58 9.43 -17.90
N GLY A 272 14.46 9.29 -16.57
CA GLY A 272 13.28 9.70 -15.81
C GLY A 272 12.10 8.73 -15.91
N TYR A 273 12.30 7.54 -16.49
CA TYR A 273 11.26 6.51 -16.66
C TYR A 273 11.87 5.12 -16.86
N PRO A 274 11.14 4.03 -16.50
CA PRO A 274 11.61 2.66 -16.66
C PRO A 274 11.58 2.21 -18.13
N GLN A 275 12.55 1.39 -18.52
CA GLN A 275 12.61 0.71 -19.79
C GLN A 275 11.90 -0.66 -19.72
N PRO A 276 11.64 -1.36 -20.84
CA PRO A 276 10.91 -2.62 -20.86
C PRO A 276 11.47 -3.72 -19.96
N ASP A 277 12.77 -3.86 -19.87
CA ASP A 277 13.46 -4.83 -19.00
C ASP A 277 13.33 -4.49 -17.52
N THR A 278 13.43 -3.20 -17.16
CA THR A 278 13.14 -2.71 -15.81
C THR A 278 11.68 -2.93 -15.42
N LEU A 279 10.74 -2.69 -16.36
CA LEU A 279 9.31 -2.99 -16.13
C LEU A 279 9.09 -4.48 -15.93
N ALA A 280 9.75 -5.34 -16.69
CA ALA A 280 9.64 -6.79 -16.55
C ALA A 280 10.15 -7.27 -15.18
N LEU A 281 11.31 -6.75 -14.72
CA LEU A 281 11.85 -7.02 -13.39
C LEU A 281 10.86 -6.64 -12.28
N ALA A 282 10.43 -5.38 -12.26
CA ALA A 282 9.52 -4.87 -11.23
C ALA A 282 8.16 -5.60 -11.23
N ARG A 283 7.62 -5.94 -12.40
CA ARG A 283 6.33 -6.64 -12.52
C ARG A 283 6.42 -8.10 -12.13
N HIS A 284 7.54 -8.77 -12.32
CA HIS A 284 7.72 -10.14 -11.84
C HIS A 284 7.59 -10.22 -10.32
N ALA A 285 8.14 -9.25 -9.60
CA ALA A 285 8.05 -9.10 -8.15
C ALA A 285 6.74 -8.39 -7.68
N SER A 286 5.70 -8.40 -8.48
CA SER A 286 4.44 -7.67 -8.19
C SER A 286 3.26 -8.61 -8.02
N VAL A 287 2.38 -8.31 -7.06
CA VAL A 287 1.14 -9.08 -6.80
C VAL A 287 0.34 -9.30 -8.07
N GLU A 288 0.23 -8.28 -8.93
CA GLU A 288 -0.56 -8.34 -10.17
C GLU A 288 -0.16 -9.50 -11.08
N SER A 289 1.12 -9.95 -11.05
CA SER A 289 1.61 -11.04 -11.89
C SER A 289 1.17 -12.43 -11.40
N TYR A 290 0.89 -12.59 -10.11
CA TYR A 290 0.53 -13.87 -9.49
C TYR A 290 -0.72 -13.82 -8.59
N ALA A 291 -1.43 -12.69 -8.54
CA ALA A 291 -2.66 -12.54 -7.74
C ALA A 291 -3.73 -13.60 -8.03
N SER A 292 -3.75 -14.15 -9.24
CA SER A 292 -4.68 -15.22 -9.63
C SER A 292 -4.47 -16.54 -8.87
N ALA A 293 -3.31 -16.74 -8.26
CA ALA A 293 -3.03 -17.92 -7.42
C ALA A 293 -3.44 -17.72 -5.95
N ILE A 294 -3.82 -16.51 -5.54
CA ILE A 294 -4.11 -16.17 -4.14
C ILE A 294 -5.60 -16.31 -3.86
N HIS A 295 -6.00 -17.40 -3.19
CA HIS A 295 -7.39 -17.69 -2.84
C HIS A 295 -7.65 -17.72 -1.33
N ILE A 296 -6.63 -17.48 -0.52
CA ILE A 296 -6.70 -17.51 0.95
C ILE A 296 -7.28 -16.19 1.49
N PRO A 297 -7.97 -16.24 2.66
CA PRO A 297 -8.47 -15.05 3.32
C PRO A 297 -7.39 -13.98 3.49
N THR A 298 -7.68 -12.74 3.05
CA THR A 298 -6.71 -11.65 3.01
C THR A 298 -7.28 -10.40 3.66
N LEU A 299 -6.59 -9.83 4.66
CA LEU A 299 -6.90 -8.53 5.23
C LEU A 299 -5.89 -7.51 4.72
N LEU A 300 -6.33 -6.59 3.88
CA LEU A 300 -5.51 -5.50 3.34
C LEU A 300 -5.61 -4.26 4.23
N ALA A 301 -4.48 -3.73 4.68
CA ALA A 301 -4.41 -2.44 5.37
C ALA A 301 -3.50 -1.48 4.60
N GLN A 302 -4.01 -0.31 4.21
CA GLN A 302 -3.27 0.64 3.37
C GLN A 302 -3.34 2.06 3.91
N GLY A 303 -2.22 2.78 3.85
CA GLY A 303 -2.06 4.12 4.37
C GLY A 303 -2.66 5.21 3.49
N GLN A 304 -3.42 6.13 4.10
CA GLN A 304 -3.89 7.35 3.43
C GLN A 304 -2.75 8.35 3.18
N ALA A 305 -1.78 8.39 4.09
CA ALA A 305 -0.59 9.21 3.99
C ALA A 305 0.61 8.36 3.53
N ASP A 306 0.49 7.78 2.34
CA ASP A 306 1.51 6.93 1.74
C ASP A 306 1.83 7.39 0.32
N THR A 307 2.95 8.11 0.17
CA THR A 307 3.39 8.62 -1.12
C THR A 307 4.22 7.58 -1.89
N LEU A 308 4.66 6.50 -1.21
CA LEU A 308 5.31 5.36 -1.84
C LEU A 308 4.29 4.40 -2.45
N PHE A 309 3.41 3.82 -1.61
CA PHE A 309 2.37 2.88 -2.02
C PHE A 309 0.99 3.46 -1.71
N ASN A 310 0.46 4.26 -2.62
CA ASN A 310 -0.80 4.95 -2.41
C ASN A 310 -2.00 3.99 -2.36
N LEU A 311 -3.18 4.49 -1.93
CA LEU A 311 -4.39 3.69 -1.76
C LEU A 311 -4.83 2.93 -3.02
N GLN A 312 -4.39 3.34 -4.23
CA GLN A 312 -4.74 2.67 -5.48
C GLN A 312 -4.11 1.28 -5.59
N GLU A 313 -2.97 1.03 -4.93
CA GLU A 313 -2.33 -0.28 -4.84
C GLU A 313 -3.28 -1.28 -4.15
N SER A 314 -3.77 -0.93 -2.96
CA SER A 314 -4.71 -1.79 -2.23
C SER A 314 -6.05 -1.95 -2.95
N VAL A 315 -6.53 -0.91 -3.66
CA VAL A 315 -7.75 -1.00 -4.49
C VAL A 315 -7.57 -2.00 -5.62
N ALA A 316 -6.40 -2.01 -6.27
CA ALA A 316 -6.09 -2.95 -7.35
C ALA A 316 -6.08 -4.39 -6.83
N THR A 317 -5.35 -4.65 -5.75
CA THR A 317 -5.29 -5.97 -5.09
C THR A 317 -6.67 -6.41 -4.60
N TYR A 318 -7.38 -5.56 -3.84
CA TYR A 318 -8.74 -5.83 -3.36
C TYR A 318 -9.69 -6.19 -4.49
N SER A 319 -9.66 -5.42 -5.58
CA SER A 319 -10.56 -5.64 -6.71
C SER A 319 -10.28 -6.96 -7.42
N THR A 320 -9.02 -7.39 -7.51
CA THR A 320 -8.62 -8.66 -8.10
C THR A 320 -9.06 -9.82 -7.20
N LEU A 321 -8.71 -9.81 -5.92
CA LEU A 321 -9.10 -10.84 -4.97
C LEU A 321 -10.61 -11.00 -4.86
N LYS A 322 -11.34 -9.88 -4.78
CA LYS A 322 -12.80 -9.90 -4.70
C LYS A 322 -13.47 -10.49 -5.94
N ARG A 323 -12.97 -10.16 -7.16
CA ARG A 323 -13.53 -10.72 -8.41
C ARG A 323 -13.36 -12.22 -8.52
N GLN A 324 -12.31 -12.79 -7.96
CA GLN A 324 -12.09 -14.24 -7.96
C GLN A 324 -12.74 -14.96 -6.77
N GLY A 325 -13.47 -14.23 -5.90
CA GLY A 325 -14.22 -14.80 -4.79
C GLY A 325 -13.39 -15.03 -3.53
N THR A 326 -12.15 -14.53 -3.47
CA THR A 326 -11.31 -14.59 -2.27
C THR A 326 -11.94 -13.78 -1.14
N PRO A 327 -12.06 -14.33 0.08
CA PRO A 327 -12.48 -13.55 1.24
C PRO A 327 -11.49 -12.42 1.51
N VAL A 328 -11.93 -11.17 1.32
CA VAL A 328 -11.04 -10.01 1.46
C VAL A 328 -11.70 -8.89 2.25
N GLN A 329 -10.97 -8.35 3.24
CA GLN A 329 -11.29 -7.12 3.96
C GLN A 329 -10.31 -6.02 3.55
N LEU A 330 -10.78 -4.76 3.49
CA LEU A 330 -9.95 -3.61 3.16
C LEU A 330 -10.06 -2.56 4.27
N ILE A 331 -8.92 -2.14 4.81
CA ILE A 331 -8.79 -1.06 5.79
C ILE A 331 -7.95 0.06 5.17
N TRP A 332 -8.47 1.30 5.17
CA TRP A 332 -7.68 2.50 4.89
C TRP A 332 -7.39 3.22 6.20
N GLN A 333 -6.12 3.18 6.59
CA GLN A 333 -5.59 3.69 7.85
C GLN A 333 -5.00 5.09 7.71
N SER A 334 -4.76 5.80 8.84
CA SER A 334 -4.26 7.18 8.83
C SER A 334 -2.79 7.28 8.47
N TRP A 335 -2.01 6.22 8.65
CA TRP A 335 -0.57 6.17 8.57
C TRP A 335 -0.09 5.37 7.34
N GLY A 336 1.17 5.53 6.97
CA GLY A 336 1.83 4.88 5.84
C GLY A 336 3.28 5.37 5.77
N HIS A 337 3.98 5.18 4.66
CA HIS A 337 5.41 5.52 4.55
C HIS A 337 5.70 7.02 4.75
N SER A 338 4.76 7.92 4.42
CA SER A 338 4.96 9.37 4.58
C SER A 338 4.41 9.94 5.88
N LYS A 339 3.83 9.10 6.73
CA LYS A 339 3.40 9.36 8.10
C LYS A 339 3.46 8.04 8.84
N SER A 340 4.64 7.68 9.34
CA SER A 340 4.90 6.37 9.94
C SER A 340 4.19 6.13 11.28
N THR A 341 3.77 7.20 11.96
CA THR A 341 3.09 7.09 13.25
C THR A 341 1.58 6.99 13.08
N PRO A 342 0.95 5.88 13.53
CA PRO A 342 -0.50 5.74 13.61
C PRO A 342 -1.16 6.83 14.45
N ALA A 343 -2.41 7.15 14.15
CA ALA A 343 -3.20 8.00 15.03
C ALA A 343 -3.38 7.33 16.42
N PRO A 344 -3.54 8.09 17.52
CA PRO A 344 -3.68 7.51 18.84
C PRO A 344 -4.78 6.43 18.90
N GLY A 345 -4.47 5.25 19.46
CA GLY A 345 -5.42 4.13 19.55
C GLY A 345 -5.79 3.45 18.23
N GLU A 346 -5.11 3.76 17.13
CA GLU A 346 -5.30 3.15 15.83
C GLU A 346 -4.54 1.82 15.72
N TYR A 347 -3.24 1.81 15.98
CA TYR A 347 -2.41 0.62 16.02
C TYR A 347 -1.42 0.66 17.18
N ASP A 348 -1.36 -0.42 17.95
CA ASP A 348 -0.42 -0.61 19.06
C ASP A 348 0.06 -2.06 19.06
N GLN A 349 1.29 -2.30 18.59
CA GLN A 349 1.90 -3.62 18.50
C GLN A 349 2.11 -4.26 19.89
N ALA A 350 2.36 -3.45 20.91
CA ALA A 350 2.56 -3.96 22.26
C ALA A 350 1.24 -4.40 22.92
N ASN A 351 0.13 -3.77 22.53
CA ASN A 351 -1.18 -4.07 23.06
C ASN A 351 -2.26 -4.09 21.97
N LEU A 352 -2.27 -5.16 21.18
CA LEU A 352 -3.20 -5.33 20.05
C LEU A 352 -4.69 -5.19 20.46
N THR A 353 -5.04 -5.50 21.71
CA THR A 353 -6.43 -5.40 22.17
C THR A 353 -6.88 -3.98 22.52
N SER A 354 -5.96 -3.02 22.65
CA SER A 354 -6.28 -1.62 22.97
C SER A 354 -6.59 -0.77 21.73
N SER A 355 -6.13 -1.18 20.55
CA SER A 355 -6.18 -0.43 19.30
C SER A 355 -7.16 -1.01 18.29
N TYR A 356 -7.65 -0.18 17.37
CA TYR A 356 -8.61 -0.61 16.36
C TYR A 356 -8.05 -1.67 15.40
N GLU A 357 -6.90 -1.39 14.80
CA GLU A 357 -6.25 -2.32 13.85
C GLU A 357 -5.74 -3.56 14.58
N GLY A 358 -5.16 -3.39 15.77
CA GLY A 358 -4.73 -4.53 16.57
C GLY A 358 -5.86 -5.51 16.87
N GLN A 359 -7.06 -5.01 17.21
CA GLN A 359 -8.26 -5.84 17.39
C GLN A 359 -8.69 -6.52 16.09
N ALA A 360 -8.63 -5.81 14.95
CA ALA A 360 -8.98 -6.37 13.65
C ALA A 360 -8.01 -7.49 13.24
N PHE A 361 -6.70 -7.28 13.38
CA PHE A 361 -5.68 -8.27 13.04
C PHE A 361 -5.74 -9.49 13.95
N LEU A 362 -5.89 -9.27 15.24
CA LEU A 362 -6.03 -10.37 16.20
C LEU A 362 -7.31 -11.17 15.97
N GLY A 363 -8.45 -10.50 15.77
CA GLY A 363 -9.73 -11.15 15.45
C GLY A 363 -9.68 -11.94 14.14
N TRP A 364 -8.94 -11.45 13.15
CA TRP A 364 -8.69 -12.15 11.90
C TRP A 364 -7.96 -13.47 12.12
N PHE A 365 -6.83 -13.44 12.85
CA PHE A 365 -6.08 -14.64 13.17
C PHE A 365 -6.82 -15.59 14.11
N ASP A 366 -7.53 -15.08 15.12
CA ASP A 366 -8.33 -15.92 16.01
C ASP A 366 -9.41 -16.70 15.23
N HIS A 367 -10.01 -16.08 14.21
CA HIS A 367 -11.00 -16.74 13.36
C HIS A 367 -10.36 -17.79 12.43
N TYR A 368 -9.38 -17.37 11.62
CA TYR A 368 -8.84 -18.23 10.56
C TYR A 368 -7.81 -19.25 11.05
N LEU A 369 -7.07 -18.96 12.13
CA LEU A 369 -6.03 -19.85 12.61
C LEU A 369 -6.44 -20.64 13.87
N LYS A 370 -7.27 -20.08 14.75
CA LYS A 370 -7.74 -20.79 15.97
C LYS A 370 -9.16 -21.30 15.84
N SER A 371 -9.86 -21.00 14.76
CA SER A 371 -11.29 -21.30 14.59
C SER A 371 -12.12 -20.78 15.77
N SER A 372 -11.75 -19.62 16.31
CA SER A 372 -12.37 -19.01 17.48
C SER A 372 -12.79 -17.56 17.18
N GLY A 373 -13.74 -17.05 17.95
CA GLY A 373 -14.29 -15.72 17.74
C GLY A 373 -15.29 -15.63 16.58
N PRO A 374 -15.89 -14.45 16.36
CA PRO A 374 -16.84 -14.21 15.28
C PRO A 374 -16.11 -14.17 13.93
N ALA A 375 -16.83 -14.52 12.85
CA ALA A 375 -16.31 -14.31 11.50
C ALA A 375 -16.04 -12.81 11.25
N PRO A 376 -14.87 -12.45 10.69
CA PRO A 376 -14.56 -11.06 10.37
C PRO A 376 -15.56 -10.48 9.36
N ALA A 377 -15.87 -9.20 9.51
CA ALA A 377 -16.66 -8.49 8.53
C ALA A 377 -15.78 -8.24 7.30
N LEU A 378 -16.05 -8.92 6.18
CA LEU A 378 -15.34 -8.75 4.91
C LEU A 378 -15.77 -7.43 4.25
N ASN A 379 -15.56 -6.31 4.93
CA ASN A 379 -16.02 -4.98 4.59
C ASN A 379 -14.87 -4.06 4.13
N PHE A 380 -15.22 -2.84 3.77
CA PHE A 380 -14.31 -1.74 3.60
C PHE A 380 -14.44 -0.78 4.77
N SER A 381 -13.35 -0.50 5.49
CA SER A 381 -13.32 0.52 6.54
C SER A 381 -12.23 1.57 6.26
N TYR A 382 -12.45 2.80 6.74
CA TYR A 382 -11.55 3.91 6.50
C TYR A 382 -11.54 4.89 7.68
N PHE A 383 -10.35 5.38 8.01
CA PHE A 383 -10.12 6.35 9.08
C PHE A 383 -10.54 7.76 8.62
N ARG A 384 -11.19 8.51 9.51
CA ARG A 384 -11.65 9.89 9.31
C ARG A 384 -10.97 10.79 10.34
N ASP A 385 -9.97 11.54 9.93
CA ASP A 385 -9.17 12.42 10.80
C ASP A 385 -9.95 13.58 11.42
N TRP A 386 -11.11 13.90 10.85
CA TRP A 386 -12.03 14.95 11.34
C TRP A 386 -13.04 14.48 12.39
N VAL A 387 -13.02 13.23 12.79
CA VAL A 387 -13.93 12.70 13.82
C VAL A 387 -13.20 12.66 15.15
N PRO A 388 -13.64 13.45 16.15
CA PRO A 388 -12.99 13.43 17.46
C PRO A 388 -13.29 12.11 18.19
N TYR A 389 -12.29 11.59 18.87
CA TYR A 389 -12.40 10.39 19.71
C TYR A 389 -11.35 10.42 20.82
N THR A 390 -11.46 9.50 21.78
CA THR A 390 -10.47 9.26 22.85
C THR A 390 -10.26 7.76 23.02
N GLY A 391 -9.03 7.36 23.35
CA GLY A 391 -8.68 5.95 23.51
C GLY A 391 -8.61 5.21 22.16
N ASN A 392 -9.34 4.11 22.00
CA ASN A 392 -9.39 3.32 20.76
C ASN A 392 -9.97 4.14 19.59
N ALA A 393 -9.35 4.04 18.42
CA ALA A 393 -9.71 4.82 17.23
C ALA A 393 -11.02 4.36 16.53
N ALA A 394 -11.70 3.33 17.00
CA ALA A 394 -12.92 2.79 16.38
C ALA A 394 -13.97 3.85 16.01
N PRO A 395 -14.26 4.91 16.82
CA PRO A 395 -15.22 5.94 16.43
C PRO A 395 -14.79 6.78 15.21
N ALA A 396 -13.50 6.91 14.95
CA ALA A 396 -12.98 7.60 13.78
C ALA A 396 -13.12 6.77 12.50
N TYR A 397 -13.22 5.46 12.62
CA TYR A 397 -13.45 4.59 11.47
C TYR A 397 -14.92 4.61 11.03
N ALA A 398 -15.14 4.62 9.74
CA ALA A 398 -16.43 4.27 9.14
C ALA A 398 -16.27 2.99 8.35
N ALA A 399 -17.35 2.23 8.21
CA ALA A 399 -17.39 0.99 7.45
C ALA A 399 -18.51 0.99 6.42
N ALA A 400 -18.26 0.33 5.30
CA ALA A 400 -19.23 0.05 4.24
C ALA A 400 -19.09 -1.42 3.81
N ALA A 401 -20.15 -1.99 3.28
CA ALA A 401 -20.14 -3.40 2.86
C ALA A 401 -19.04 -3.73 1.84
N SER A 402 -18.60 -2.75 1.05
CA SER A 402 -17.52 -2.91 0.07
C SER A 402 -17.03 -1.56 -0.46
N TYR A 403 -15.81 -1.53 -1.01
CA TYR A 403 -15.34 -0.47 -1.89
C TYR A 403 -15.85 -0.69 -3.33
N PRO A 404 -16.17 0.36 -4.14
CA PRO A 404 -16.13 1.79 -3.78
C PRO A 404 -17.36 2.24 -2.98
N VAL A 405 -17.26 3.44 -2.37
CA VAL A 405 -18.33 4.09 -1.60
C VAL A 405 -18.69 5.45 -2.18
N GLY A 406 -19.83 6.00 -1.74
CA GLY A 406 -20.27 7.35 -2.10
C GLY A 406 -20.89 7.47 -3.49
N ASN A 407 -21.22 8.69 -3.85
CA ASN A 407 -21.78 9.06 -5.14
C ASN A 407 -20.75 9.86 -5.95
N VAL A 408 -20.73 9.66 -7.27
CA VAL A 408 -19.84 10.42 -8.14
C VAL A 408 -20.40 11.83 -8.35
N GLN A 409 -19.69 12.83 -7.87
CA GLN A 409 -19.93 14.23 -8.21
C GLN A 409 -18.98 14.67 -9.33
N ARG A 410 -19.53 15.30 -10.37
CA ARG A 410 -18.76 15.83 -11.50
C ARG A 410 -18.70 17.34 -11.45
N LEU A 411 -17.49 17.85 -11.59
CA LEU A 411 -17.19 19.26 -11.79
C LEU A 411 -16.54 19.43 -13.16
N TYR A 412 -16.74 20.59 -13.77
CA TYR A 412 -16.17 20.93 -15.07
C TYR A 412 -15.07 21.97 -14.91
N LEU A 413 -14.04 21.85 -15.73
CA LEU A 413 -12.92 22.78 -15.82
C LEU A 413 -13.29 23.91 -16.77
N GLY A 414 -13.69 25.02 -16.20
CA GLY A 414 -14.00 26.25 -16.92
C GLY A 414 -13.02 27.37 -16.52
N THR A 415 -13.52 28.56 -16.20
CA THR A 415 -12.73 29.61 -15.52
C THR A 415 -12.40 29.23 -14.08
N GLY A 416 -13.05 28.21 -13.54
CA GLY A 416 -12.84 27.55 -12.26
C GLY A 416 -13.46 26.16 -12.30
N LEU A 417 -13.62 25.50 -11.13
CA LEU A 417 -14.34 24.24 -10.97
C LEU A 417 -15.82 24.53 -10.68
N SER A 418 -16.72 24.00 -11.50
CA SER A 418 -18.16 24.20 -11.32
C SER A 418 -19.00 23.02 -11.78
N ALA A 419 -20.24 22.92 -11.31
CA ALA A 419 -21.18 21.89 -11.74
C ALA A 419 -21.71 22.12 -13.19
N LYS A 420 -21.39 23.26 -13.81
CA LYS A 420 -21.82 23.61 -15.17
C LYS A 420 -20.66 23.47 -16.16
N ALA A 421 -20.91 22.84 -17.30
CA ALA A 421 -19.94 22.77 -18.38
C ALA A 421 -19.61 24.17 -18.92
N PRO A 422 -18.38 24.41 -19.42
CA PRO A 422 -18.02 25.69 -20.01
C PRO A 422 -18.83 25.94 -21.27
N SER A 423 -19.33 27.17 -21.43
CA SER A 423 -20.05 27.61 -22.63
C SER A 423 -19.13 28.09 -23.75
N THR A 424 -17.88 28.37 -23.43
CA THR A 424 -16.81 28.79 -24.33
C THR A 424 -15.55 27.97 -24.10
N ALA A 425 -14.71 27.86 -25.10
CA ALA A 425 -13.40 27.22 -24.94
C ALA A 425 -12.54 27.95 -23.91
N GLN A 426 -11.90 27.18 -23.04
CA GLN A 426 -10.94 27.67 -22.04
C GLN A 426 -9.61 26.97 -22.27
N SER A 427 -8.52 27.70 -22.10
CA SER A 427 -7.17 27.13 -22.20
C SER A 427 -6.24 27.81 -21.20
N GLN A 428 -5.29 27.04 -20.67
CA GLN A 428 -4.19 27.52 -19.84
C GLN A 428 -2.90 26.92 -20.36
N SER A 429 -1.90 27.78 -20.58
CA SER A 429 -0.58 27.38 -21.11
C SER A 429 0.49 27.61 -20.07
N PHE A 430 1.46 26.70 -20.02
CA PHE A 430 2.61 26.76 -19.12
C PHE A 430 3.80 25.99 -19.72
N VAL A 431 4.96 26.07 -19.07
CA VAL A 431 6.15 25.34 -19.49
C VAL A 431 6.38 24.15 -18.53
N ALA A 432 6.43 22.94 -19.07
CA ALA A 432 6.96 21.78 -18.38
C ALA A 432 8.49 21.81 -18.48
N ALA A 433 9.13 22.30 -17.42
CA ALA A 433 10.56 22.59 -17.40
C ALA A 433 11.43 21.34 -17.22
N THR A 434 12.74 21.50 -17.42
CA THR A 434 13.75 20.46 -17.19
C THR A 434 14.31 20.46 -15.76
N ALA A 435 14.02 21.49 -14.99
CA ALA A 435 14.37 21.61 -13.58
C ALA A 435 13.10 21.79 -12.74
N PRO A 436 13.07 21.31 -11.50
CA PRO A 436 11.91 21.46 -10.63
C PRO A 436 11.59 22.93 -10.37
N THR A 437 10.35 23.32 -10.62
CA THR A 437 9.79 24.65 -10.29
C THR A 437 8.63 24.54 -9.31
N ASN A 438 8.23 23.30 -8.98
CA ASN A 438 7.10 22.98 -8.13
C ASN A 438 7.56 22.02 -7.04
N TYR A 439 7.10 22.28 -5.81
CA TYR A 439 7.41 21.50 -4.62
C TYR A 439 6.09 21.20 -3.92
N SER A 440 5.74 19.95 -3.78
CA SER A 440 4.46 19.57 -3.18
C SER A 440 4.57 18.41 -2.22
N GLU A 441 5.64 17.68 -2.31
CA GLU A 441 5.99 16.63 -1.39
C GLU A 441 7.37 16.95 -0.82
N THR A 442 7.43 17.05 0.48
CA THR A 442 8.69 16.88 1.17
C THR A 442 8.98 15.38 1.11
N SER A 443 10.20 15.01 0.76
CA SER A 443 10.61 13.61 0.59
C SER A 443 10.22 12.74 1.78
N ALA A 444 10.25 11.42 1.59
CA ALA A 444 10.22 10.45 2.70
C ALA A 444 11.21 10.83 3.81
N ILE A 445 12.37 11.32 3.41
CA ILE A 445 13.44 11.80 4.28
C ILE A 445 12.99 13.04 5.07
N ASP A 446 12.19 13.94 4.51
CA ASP A 446 11.74 15.15 5.21
C ASP A 446 10.77 14.85 6.36
N SER A 447 9.97 13.79 6.27
CA SER A 447 9.14 13.36 7.39
C SER A 447 9.98 12.81 8.55
N GLU A 448 11.11 12.21 8.24
CA GLU A 448 12.07 11.70 9.24
C GLU A 448 13.02 12.79 9.75
N LEU A 449 13.38 13.77 8.91
CA LEU A 449 14.21 14.90 9.29
C LEU A 449 13.43 16.08 9.88
N GLY A 450 12.09 16.00 9.93
CA GLY A 450 11.24 17.05 10.50
C GLY A 450 11.16 18.34 9.67
N ALA A 451 11.55 18.30 8.41
CA ALA A 451 11.52 19.44 7.50
C ALA A 451 10.24 19.41 6.66
N ALA A 452 9.19 20.12 7.08
CA ALA A 452 7.98 20.31 6.28
C ALA A 452 8.06 21.63 5.52
N SER A 453 8.18 21.58 4.19
CA SER A 453 7.97 22.77 3.35
C SER A 453 6.53 22.83 2.84
N ALA A 454 5.96 24.05 2.80
CA ALA A 454 4.65 24.24 2.20
C ALA A 454 4.70 23.93 0.69
N PRO A 455 3.62 23.35 0.12
CA PRO A 455 3.57 23.13 -1.32
C PRO A 455 3.64 24.46 -2.06
N THR A 456 4.44 24.51 -3.12
CA THR A 456 4.68 25.70 -3.91
C THR A 456 4.61 25.35 -5.38
N ASP A 457 3.77 26.05 -6.15
CA ASP A 457 3.73 25.98 -7.60
C ASP A 457 4.13 27.35 -8.19
N ALA A 458 5.20 27.39 -9.00
CA ALA A 458 5.71 28.62 -9.55
C ALA A 458 4.80 29.16 -10.68
N PRO A 459 4.50 30.46 -10.73
CA PRO A 459 3.73 31.03 -11.82
C PRO A 459 4.29 30.68 -13.20
N GLY A 460 3.41 30.33 -14.16
CA GLY A 460 3.81 29.92 -15.51
C GLY A 460 4.30 28.48 -15.65
N SER A 461 4.27 27.69 -14.57
CA SER A 461 4.65 26.26 -14.58
C SER A 461 3.46 25.31 -14.38
N TYR A 462 2.24 25.82 -14.31
CA TYR A 462 1.04 25.00 -14.07
C TYR A 462 -0.25 25.62 -14.64
N ALA A 463 -1.27 24.79 -14.83
CA ALA A 463 -2.66 25.18 -15.00
C ALA A 463 -3.45 24.85 -13.73
N SER A 464 -4.46 25.66 -13.37
CA SER A 464 -5.26 25.42 -12.17
C SER A 464 -6.72 25.85 -12.27
N TRP A 465 -7.57 25.19 -11.48
CA TRP A 465 -9.00 25.47 -11.37
C TRP A 465 -9.42 25.38 -9.90
N SER A 466 -10.11 26.39 -9.42
CA SER A 466 -10.64 26.43 -8.04
C SER A 466 -12.15 26.44 -8.04
N SER A 467 -12.75 25.79 -7.06
CA SER A 467 -14.18 25.92 -6.78
C SER A 467 -14.49 27.30 -6.18
N ALA A 468 -15.77 27.65 -6.09
CA ALA A 468 -16.19 28.65 -5.12
C ALA A 468 -15.96 28.13 -3.69
N PRO A 469 -15.93 29.00 -2.65
CA PRO A 469 -15.93 28.55 -1.27
C PRO A 469 -17.11 27.59 -0.99
N LEU A 470 -16.84 26.49 -0.33
CA LEU A 470 -17.81 25.43 -0.08
C LEU A 470 -18.91 25.89 0.88
N ALA A 471 -20.17 25.69 0.50
CA ALA A 471 -21.32 26.04 1.33
C ALA A 471 -21.50 25.09 2.54
N THR A 472 -21.00 23.87 2.42
CA THR A 472 -21.05 22.81 3.48
C THR A 472 -19.74 22.02 3.44
N ASN A 473 -19.49 21.23 4.48
CA ASN A 473 -18.41 20.23 4.43
C ASN A 473 -18.67 19.24 3.28
N VAL A 474 -17.59 18.84 2.61
CA VAL A 474 -17.60 17.83 1.53
C VAL A 474 -16.63 16.71 1.88
N ASP A 475 -17.16 15.51 2.12
CA ASP A 475 -16.37 14.34 2.47
C ASP A 475 -16.13 13.50 1.22
N VAL A 476 -14.89 13.34 0.84
CA VAL A 476 -14.42 12.56 -0.32
C VAL A 476 -13.75 11.29 0.16
N VAL A 477 -14.24 10.12 -0.29
CA VAL A 477 -13.66 8.81 0.04
C VAL A 477 -13.55 7.97 -1.21
N GLY A 478 -12.35 7.74 -1.69
CA GLY A 478 -12.09 6.95 -2.90
C GLY A 478 -11.08 7.59 -3.84
N VAL A 479 -11.06 7.14 -5.09
CA VAL A 479 -10.13 7.57 -6.14
C VAL A 479 -10.81 8.61 -7.04
N PRO A 480 -10.46 9.91 -6.89
CA PRO A 480 -10.93 10.96 -7.82
C PRO A 480 -10.38 10.72 -9.24
N ARG A 481 -11.05 11.29 -10.23
CA ARG A 481 -10.61 11.21 -11.63
C ARG A 481 -10.72 12.56 -12.30
N MET A 482 -9.74 12.85 -13.14
CA MET A 482 -9.73 14.03 -13.99
C MET A 482 -9.81 13.59 -15.47
N THR A 483 -10.49 14.38 -16.31
CA THR A 483 -10.37 14.27 -17.77
C THR A 483 -9.86 15.60 -18.28
N VAL A 484 -8.78 15.60 -19.04
CA VAL A 484 -8.16 16.80 -19.63
C VAL A 484 -7.75 16.54 -21.07
N THR A 485 -7.72 17.59 -21.88
CA THR A 485 -7.10 17.57 -23.21
C THR A 485 -5.81 18.38 -23.13
N VAL A 486 -4.69 17.74 -23.46
CA VAL A 486 -3.35 18.32 -23.43
C VAL A 486 -2.83 18.44 -24.85
N THR A 487 -2.24 19.57 -25.18
CA THR A 487 -1.49 19.78 -26.43
C THR A 487 -0.07 20.20 -26.12
N ASP A 488 0.87 19.67 -26.89
CA ASP A 488 2.29 20.01 -26.86
C ASP A 488 2.84 19.87 -28.28
N PRO A 489 3.18 20.98 -28.93
CA PRO A 489 3.58 20.97 -30.34
C PRO A 489 4.97 20.38 -30.59
N VAL A 490 5.77 20.16 -29.54
CA VAL A 490 7.15 19.68 -29.65
C VAL A 490 7.37 18.32 -29.00
N ALA A 491 6.31 17.71 -28.45
CA ALA A 491 6.42 16.44 -27.75
C ALA A 491 6.90 15.32 -28.69
N THR A 492 7.88 14.60 -28.20
CA THR A 492 8.41 13.36 -28.80
C THR A 492 8.31 12.22 -27.81
N ALA A 493 8.48 10.97 -28.25
CA ALA A 493 8.50 9.83 -27.36
C ALA A 493 9.53 10.02 -26.22
N PRO A 494 9.23 9.60 -25.01
CA PRO A 494 8.03 8.89 -24.55
C PRO A 494 6.84 9.81 -24.16
N GLY A 495 6.84 11.08 -24.55
CA GLY A 495 5.80 12.04 -24.24
C GLY A 495 6.14 12.98 -23.07
N VAL A 496 5.21 13.87 -22.72
CA VAL A 496 5.38 14.89 -21.69
C VAL A 496 4.95 14.37 -20.32
N ALA A 497 5.81 14.55 -19.32
CA ALA A 497 5.50 14.28 -17.92
C ALA A 497 4.83 15.50 -17.27
N LEU A 498 3.71 15.28 -16.60
CA LEU A 498 2.92 16.27 -15.88
C LEU A 498 2.50 15.73 -14.52
N PHE A 499 1.99 16.59 -13.62
CA PHE A 499 1.70 16.23 -12.23
C PHE A 499 0.35 16.84 -11.82
N ALA A 500 -0.65 15.99 -11.62
CA ALA A 500 -1.95 16.43 -11.12
C ALA A 500 -1.97 16.42 -9.59
N LYS A 501 -2.50 17.49 -8.99
CA LYS A 501 -2.53 17.73 -7.56
C LYS A 501 -3.91 18.23 -7.13
N LEU A 502 -4.39 17.75 -5.97
CA LEU A 502 -5.63 18.20 -5.37
C LEU A 502 -5.31 18.91 -4.06
N TYR A 503 -5.64 20.19 -4.00
CA TYR A 503 -5.41 21.03 -2.85
C TYR A 503 -6.69 21.36 -2.11
N ASP A 504 -6.59 21.45 -0.80
CA ASP A 504 -7.52 22.08 0.10
C ASP A 504 -6.98 23.49 0.45
N VAL A 505 -7.76 24.51 0.20
CA VAL A 505 -7.39 25.91 0.48
C VAL A 505 -8.35 26.44 1.53
N ASP A 506 -7.86 26.78 2.71
CA ASP A 506 -8.66 27.29 3.82
C ASP A 506 -9.15 28.74 3.60
N GLU A 507 -9.97 29.25 4.51
CA GLU A 507 -10.51 30.62 4.45
C GLU A 507 -9.42 31.70 4.57
N ALA A 508 -8.25 31.38 5.14
CA ALA A 508 -7.09 32.27 5.24
C ALA A 508 -6.21 32.23 3.99
N GLY A 509 -6.50 31.31 3.06
CA GLY A 509 -5.71 31.10 1.84
C GLY A 509 -4.54 30.15 2.03
N THR A 510 -4.45 29.42 3.15
CA THR A 510 -3.43 28.39 3.36
C THR A 510 -3.71 27.22 2.42
N ILE A 511 -2.70 26.80 1.69
CA ILE A 511 -2.79 25.72 0.71
C ILE A 511 -2.24 24.44 1.31
N THR A 512 -3.05 23.39 1.35
CA THR A 512 -2.66 22.04 1.80
C THR A 512 -2.84 21.04 0.65
N LEU A 513 -1.77 20.34 0.27
CA LEU A 513 -1.87 19.20 -0.64
C LEU A 513 -2.47 18.00 0.13
N VAL A 514 -3.61 17.50 -0.36
CA VAL A 514 -4.34 16.42 0.32
C VAL A 514 -3.44 15.19 0.48
N HIS A 515 -3.13 14.84 1.73
CA HIS A 515 -2.23 13.73 2.13
C HIS A 515 -0.85 13.75 1.46
N LYS A 516 -0.38 14.90 0.96
CA LYS A 516 0.87 15.05 0.18
C LYS A 516 0.90 14.23 -1.12
N LEU A 517 -0.25 13.79 -1.62
CA LEU A 517 -0.34 12.85 -2.74
C LEU A 517 -0.37 13.57 -4.08
N ILE A 518 0.44 13.10 -5.01
CA ILE A 518 0.57 13.59 -6.39
C ILE A 518 0.19 12.49 -7.36
N SER A 519 -0.41 12.87 -8.50
CA SER A 519 -0.71 11.98 -9.61
C SER A 519 0.18 12.31 -10.80
N PRO A 520 1.35 11.65 -10.95
CA PRO A 520 2.13 11.78 -12.17
C PRO A 520 1.38 11.18 -13.35
N LEU A 521 1.51 11.85 -14.48
CA LEU A 521 1.00 11.35 -15.76
C LEU A 521 2.04 11.63 -16.85
N ARG A 522 2.30 10.65 -17.68
CA ARG A 522 3.03 10.82 -18.93
C ARG A 522 2.03 10.73 -20.07
N VAL A 523 1.93 11.81 -20.82
CA VAL A 523 1.04 11.91 -21.97
C VAL A 523 1.82 11.50 -23.20
N ASP A 524 1.49 10.32 -23.73
CA ASP A 524 2.07 9.83 -24.99
C ASP A 524 1.73 10.77 -26.15
N PRO A 525 2.63 10.98 -27.13
CA PRO A 525 2.34 11.81 -28.29
C PRO A 525 1.03 11.46 -29.03
N SER A 526 0.63 10.19 -29.03
CA SER A 526 -0.65 9.74 -29.64
C SER A 526 -1.90 10.17 -28.85
N GLN A 527 -1.75 10.55 -27.59
CA GLN A 527 -2.85 11.02 -26.74
C GLN A 527 -3.05 12.53 -26.80
N LEU A 528 -2.07 13.27 -27.34
CA LEU A 528 -2.15 14.72 -27.44
C LEU A 528 -3.30 15.18 -28.32
N GLY A 529 -3.99 16.24 -27.90
CA GLY A 529 -5.18 16.75 -28.56
C GLY A 529 -6.47 15.95 -28.32
N HIS A 530 -6.40 14.85 -27.58
CA HIS A 530 -7.54 14.02 -27.23
C HIS A 530 -7.84 14.08 -25.71
N PRO A 531 -9.11 13.85 -25.27
CA PRO A 531 -9.45 13.74 -23.86
C PRO A 531 -8.72 12.54 -23.21
N ILE A 532 -7.96 12.81 -22.15
CA ILE A 532 -7.19 11.85 -21.38
C ILE A 532 -7.84 11.67 -20.01
N SER A 533 -8.14 10.43 -19.63
CA SER A 533 -8.61 10.11 -18.29
C SER A 533 -7.42 9.85 -17.37
N VAL A 534 -7.35 10.56 -16.26
CA VAL A 534 -6.29 10.47 -15.25
C VAL A 534 -6.91 10.10 -13.91
N LYS A 535 -6.41 9.05 -13.25
CA LYS A 535 -6.73 8.80 -11.84
C LYS A 535 -5.89 9.72 -10.97
N LEU A 536 -6.54 10.41 -10.02
CA LEU A 536 -5.82 11.04 -8.93
C LEU A 536 -5.61 10.02 -7.80
N PRO A 537 -4.72 10.28 -6.83
CA PRO A 537 -4.56 9.39 -5.70
C PRO A 537 -5.87 9.18 -4.93
N GLY A 538 -6.06 7.98 -4.38
CA GLY A 538 -7.15 7.71 -3.46
C GLY A 538 -7.01 8.56 -2.19
N VAL A 539 -8.12 9.08 -1.68
CA VAL A 539 -8.14 9.94 -0.49
C VAL A 539 -9.32 9.60 0.42
N VAL A 540 -9.15 9.89 1.70
CA VAL A 540 -10.20 10.07 2.70
C VAL A 540 -10.00 11.47 3.26
N HIS A 541 -10.78 12.44 2.79
CA HIS A 541 -10.57 13.83 3.15
C HIS A 541 -11.87 14.60 3.26
N ARG A 542 -11.95 15.50 4.26
CA ARG A 542 -13.00 16.48 4.41
C ARG A 542 -12.54 17.85 3.96
N PHE A 543 -13.09 18.34 2.86
CA PHE A 543 -13.02 19.76 2.54
C PHE A 543 -14.04 20.49 3.42
N ALA A 544 -13.57 21.36 4.30
CA ALA A 544 -14.43 22.04 5.25
C ALA A 544 -15.30 23.11 4.57
N LYS A 545 -16.42 23.46 5.20
CA LYS A 545 -17.21 24.63 4.81
C LYS A 545 -16.33 25.87 4.81
N GLY A 546 -16.47 26.72 3.78
CA GLY A 546 -15.66 27.92 3.57
C GLY A 546 -14.36 27.67 2.82
N HIS A 547 -13.84 26.44 2.83
CA HIS A 547 -12.65 26.07 2.06
C HIS A 547 -12.91 26.06 0.54
N THR A 548 -11.86 26.10 -0.23
CA THR A 548 -11.87 25.99 -1.70
C THR A 548 -11.09 24.75 -2.14
N LEU A 549 -11.72 23.92 -2.96
CA LEU A 549 -11.07 22.82 -3.63
C LEU A 549 -10.32 23.36 -4.86
N LYS A 550 -9.01 23.08 -4.98
CA LYS A 550 -8.18 23.51 -6.10
C LYS A 550 -7.53 22.31 -6.77
N LEU A 551 -7.75 22.16 -8.09
CA LEU A 551 -7.07 21.21 -8.95
C LEU A 551 -5.93 21.93 -9.67
N VAL A 552 -4.75 21.29 -9.69
CA VAL A 552 -3.56 21.79 -10.40
C VAL A 552 -3.04 20.70 -11.35
N VAL A 553 -2.58 21.10 -12.52
CA VAL A 553 -1.76 20.29 -13.43
C VAL A 553 -0.45 21.04 -13.64
N ALA A 554 0.61 20.54 -13.01
CA ALA A 554 1.93 21.15 -13.00
C ALA A 554 2.88 20.47 -14.00
N GLY A 555 3.86 21.22 -14.49
CA GLY A 555 4.87 20.77 -15.45
C GLY A 555 6.04 20.02 -14.81
N THR A 556 6.23 20.17 -13.50
CA THR A 556 7.31 19.51 -12.72
C THR A 556 6.84 19.22 -11.30
N ASP A 557 7.59 18.33 -10.63
CA ASP A 557 7.55 18.21 -9.18
C ASP A 557 8.92 17.71 -8.68
N ALA A 558 9.39 18.25 -7.54
CA ALA A 558 10.73 17.98 -7.02
C ALA A 558 10.97 16.53 -6.60
N ALA A 559 9.92 15.82 -6.14
CA ALA A 559 10.02 14.42 -5.73
C ALA A 559 10.16 13.44 -6.90
N TYR A 560 9.93 13.93 -8.14
CA TYR A 560 9.92 13.10 -9.35
C TYR A 560 10.97 13.55 -10.36
N SER A 561 11.23 12.71 -11.35
CA SER A 561 12.03 13.12 -12.52
C SER A 561 11.26 14.13 -13.37
N THR A 562 11.99 15.08 -13.94
CA THR A 562 11.47 16.11 -14.83
C THR A 562 11.54 15.68 -16.30
N ASN A 563 10.98 16.48 -17.19
CA ASN A 563 11.18 16.33 -18.62
C ASN A 563 12.64 16.61 -19.00
N THR A 564 13.18 15.89 -19.98
CA THR A 564 14.56 16.08 -20.47
C THR A 564 14.70 17.31 -21.37
N VAL A 565 13.57 17.78 -21.93
CA VAL A 565 13.47 18.98 -22.75
C VAL A 565 12.30 19.81 -22.24
N ALA A 566 12.46 21.13 -22.16
CA ALA A 566 11.37 22.04 -21.79
C ALA A 566 10.27 22.01 -22.87
N GLN A 567 9.02 21.82 -22.45
CA GLN A 567 7.89 21.62 -23.36
C GLN A 567 6.79 22.67 -23.10
N PRO A 568 6.28 23.35 -24.14
CA PRO A 568 5.17 24.28 -24.03
C PRO A 568 3.85 23.50 -24.01
N VAL A 569 3.25 23.38 -22.85
CA VAL A 569 2.02 22.61 -22.61
C VAL A 569 0.81 23.54 -22.59
N THR A 570 -0.27 23.13 -23.26
CA THR A 570 -1.58 23.80 -23.13
C THR A 570 -2.63 22.76 -22.73
N VAL A 571 -3.35 23.04 -21.64
CA VAL A 571 -4.52 22.27 -21.20
C VAL A 571 -5.78 22.99 -21.65
N THR A 572 -6.67 22.27 -22.37
CA THR A 572 -7.89 22.83 -22.94
C THR A 572 -9.13 22.16 -22.39
N SER A 573 -10.21 22.94 -22.30
CA SER A 573 -11.57 22.50 -21.97
C SER A 573 -12.54 23.23 -22.86
N THR A 574 -13.31 22.50 -23.69
CA THR A 574 -14.24 23.10 -24.66
C THR A 574 -15.66 22.63 -24.41
N PRO A 575 -16.71 23.32 -24.93
CA PRO A 575 -18.08 22.81 -24.82
C PRO A 575 -18.27 21.42 -25.43
N ALA A 576 -17.54 21.08 -26.49
CA ALA A 576 -17.61 19.77 -27.16
C ALA A 576 -16.78 18.67 -26.45
N ALA A 577 -15.70 19.04 -25.78
CA ALA A 577 -14.82 18.17 -25.01
C ALA A 577 -14.46 18.83 -23.68
N PRO A 578 -15.39 18.90 -22.73
CA PRO A 578 -15.15 19.60 -21.47
C PRO A 578 -14.20 18.79 -20.58
N GLY A 579 -13.19 19.48 -20.05
CA GLY A 579 -12.38 18.95 -18.95
C GLY A 579 -13.25 18.73 -17.71
N THR A 580 -12.98 17.68 -16.96
CA THR A 580 -13.78 17.34 -15.76
C THR A 580 -12.91 16.88 -14.61
N LEU A 581 -13.39 17.12 -13.38
CA LEU A 581 -12.97 16.48 -12.16
C LEU A 581 -14.16 15.70 -11.59
N THR A 582 -14.01 14.43 -11.32
CA THR A 582 -15.01 13.60 -10.66
C THR A 582 -14.52 13.17 -9.29
N LEU A 583 -15.35 13.36 -8.27
CA LEU A 583 -15.07 13.06 -6.87
C LEU A 583 -16.02 11.99 -6.35
N PRO A 584 -15.55 10.94 -5.66
CA PRO A 584 -16.39 10.03 -4.90
C PRO A 584 -16.79 10.67 -3.56
N VAL A 585 -17.97 11.29 -3.52
CA VAL A 585 -18.46 12.05 -2.37
C VAL A 585 -19.39 11.19 -1.53
N ILE A 586 -19.13 11.10 -0.23
CA ILE A 586 -19.98 10.40 0.74
C ILE A 586 -20.92 11.36 1.48
N ALA A 587 -20.55 12.63 1.60
CA ALA A 587 -21.38 13.69 2.22
C ALA A 587 -21.05 15.05 1.62
N GLY A 588 -22.04 15.93 1.57
CA GLY A 588 -21.89 17.29 1.06
C GLY A 588 -21.93 17.41 -0.47
N ARG A 589 -21.61 18.61 -0.95
CA ARG A 589 -21.58 18.93 -2.38
C ARG A 589 -20.62 20.09 -2.65
N VAL A 590 -19.79 20.00 -3.69
CA VAL A 590 -18.95 21.10 -4.18
C VAL A 590 -19.74 22.10 -5.01
#